data_ae9ae3a49f554d88265179c36656f685
#
_entry.id   ae9ae3a49f554d88265179c36656f685
#
_cell.length_a   1.000
_cell.length_b   1.000
_cell.length_c   1.000
_cell.angle_alpha   90.00
_cell.angle_beta   90.00
_cell.angle_gamma   90.00
#
_symmetry.space_group_name_H-M   'P 1'
#
loop_
_entity.id
_entity.type
_entity.pdbx_description
1 polymer ?
#
loop_
_entity_poly.entity_id
_entity_poly.type
_entity_poly.pdbx_seq_one_letter_code
_entity_poly.pdbx_strand_id
1 'polypeptide(L)'
;MIEHPYPQGTDDWLEARRGVITASRAKDARDRDSKGKPSAKMLNYAMDTARERCGGKAAPVYQNAAMRMGSEEEQFAAIEYMARTGRALSEAFFITTDDRKFGLSLDRWVDREAAIEVKTMVSSATLFKAMVEGDISEYRDQCVFALWMLRLQWVDLCLWAPDLPNPLKVIRITRDEAEIQRLEDDMVAFDRLVCQYEASLRKAMGTEPTAAPPWEAPTPAASPAPTVAPGAIPAPAF
;
A
#
# COMPACT_ATOMS: atom_id res chain seq x y z
N MET A 1 -5.14 -6.22 8.41
CA MET A 1 -5.28 -5.57 7.09
C MET A 1 -6.73 -5.34 6.80
N ILE A 2 -7.09 -4.17 6.25
CA ILE A 2 -8.46 -3.79 5.90
C ILE A 2 -8.53 -3.63 4.39
N GLU A 3 -9.42 -4.36 3.73
CA GLU A 3 -9.70 -4.23 2.31
C GLU A 3 -10.88 -3.27 2.12
N HIS A 4 -10.76 -2.33 1.18
CA HIS A 4 -11.74 -1.30 0.88
C HIS A 4 -12.34 -1.57 -0.51
N PRO A 5 -13.52 -2.20 -0.60
CA PRO A 5 -14.10 -2.68 -1.85
C PRO A 5 -14.73 -1.55 -2.68
N TYR A 6 -14.00 -0.44 -2.82
CA TYR A 6 -14.44 0.72 -3.59
C TYR A 6 -13.73 0.74 -4.94
N PRO A 7 -14.44 0.95 -6.05
CA PRO A 7 -13.82 1.12 -7.35
C PRO A 7 -12.83 2.28 -7.36
N GLN A 8 -11.68 2.08 -7.99
CA GLN A 8 -10.64 3.09 -8.09
C GLN A 8 -11.17 4.38 -8.72
N GLY A 9 -10.82 5.52 -8.13
CA GLY A 9 -11.22 6.85 -8.60
C GLY A 9 -12.59 7.33 -8.09
N THR A 10 -13.35 6.52 -7.34
CA THR A 10 -14.58 6.97 -6.67
C THR A 10 -14.26 7.82 -5.43
N ASP A 11 -15.23 8.61 -4.97
CA ASP A 11 -15.09 9.43 -3.76
C ASP A 11 -14.80 8.57 -2.52
N ASP A 12 -15.44 7.40 -2.40
CA ASP A 12 -15.20 6.45 -1.31
C ASP A 12 -13.78 5.89 -1.34
N TRP A 13 -13.25 5.61 -2.54
CA TRP A 13 -11.88 5.17 -2.70
C TRP A 13 -10.88 6.29 -2.34
N LEU A 14 -11.16 7.53 -2.73
CA LEU A 14 -10.35 8.70 -2.36
C LEU A 14 -10.35 8.91 -0.85
N GLU A 15 -11.52 8.77 -0.20
CA GLU A 15 -11.66 8.88 1.24
C GLU A 15 -10.92 7.75 1.98
N ALA A 16 -10.97 6.51 1.47
CA ALA A 16 -10.22 5.39 2.04
C ALA A 16 -8.70 5.62 2.00
N ARG A 17 -8.21 6.36 1.01
CA ARG A 17 -6.78 6.69 0.82
C ARG A 17 -6.33 7.92 1.60
N ARG A 18 -7.25 8.72 2.12
CA ARG A 18 -6.93 9.99 2.78
C ARG A 18 -6.04 9.79 4.01
N GLY A 19 -4.90 10.47 4.04
CA GLY A 19 -3.92 10.40 5.12
C GLY A 19 -3.12 9.10 5.20
N VAL A 20 -3.24 8.24 4.18
CA VAL A 20 -2.52 6.96 4.08
C VAL A 20 -1.25 7.13 3.26
N ILE A 21 -0.13 6.60 3.76
CA ILE A 21 1.12 6.50 3.01
C ILE A 21 0.99 5.35 2.02
N THR A 22 1.05 5.64 0.71
CA THR A 22 0.70 4.65 -0.31
C THR A 22 1.90 4.11 -1.08
N ALA A 23 1.82 2.85 -1.52
CA ALA A 23 2.86 2.18 -2.31
C ALA A 23 3.28 2.98 -3.55
N SER A 24 2.32 3.58 -4.27
CA SER A 24 2.61 4.39 -5.46
C SER A 24 3.44 5.64 -5.19
N ARG A 25 3.55 6.06 -3.93
CA ARG A 25 4.39 7.17 -3.47
C ARG A 25 5.56 6.74 -2.58
N ALA A 26 5.85 5.44 -2.49
CA ALA A 26 6.96 4.93 -1.68
C ALA A 26 8.30 5.57 -2.08
N LYS A 27 8.55 5.74 -3.39
CA LYS A 27 9.73 6.43 -3.89
C LYS A 27 9.81 7.88 -3.41
N ASP A 28 8.69 8.60 -3.37
CA ASP A 28 8.63 9.98 -2.86
C ASP A 28 8.97 10.04 -1.37
N ALA A 29 8.47 9.07 -0.60
CA ALA A 29 8.74 8.95 0.83
C ALA A 29 10.22 8.64 1.15
N ARG A 30 10.97 8.14 0.18
CA ARG A 30 12.40 7.79 0.28
C ARG A 30 13.31 8.80 -0.38
N ASP A 31 12.74 9.82 -1.05
CA ASP A 31 13.51 10.74 -1.86
C ASP A 31 14.41 11.64 -1.00
N ARG A 32 15.69 11.67 -1.37
CA ARG A 32 16.72 12.42 -0.63
C ARG A 32 17.52 13.29 -1.57
N ASP A 33 18.00 14.41 -1.06
CA ASP A 33 18.92 15.27 -1.79
C ASP A 33 20.33 14.65 -1.88
N SER A 34 21.23 15.30 -2.61
CA SER A 34 22.61 14.84 -2.79
C SER A 34 23.42 14.76 -1.49
N LYS A 35 22.93 15.33 -0.39
CA LYS A 35 23.53 15.30 0.95
C LYS A 35 22.86 14.28 1.88
N GLY A 36 21.95 13.46 1.35
CA GLY A 36 21.19 12.45 2.11
C GLY A 36 20.08 13.01 3.01
N LYS A 37 19.74 14.31 2.89
CA LYS A 37 18.64 14.91 3.64
C LYS A 37 17.32 14.70 2.91
N PRO A 38 16.16 14.75 3.61
CA PRO A 38 14.86 14.75 2.97
C PRO A 38 14.78 15.78 1.86
N SER A 39 14.39 15.35 0.65
CA SER A 39 14.19 16.25 -0.47
C SER A 39 12.92 17.10 -0.30
N ALA A 40 12.77 18.15 -1.10
CA ALA A 40 11.53 18.92 -1.13
C ALA A 40 10.32 18.04 -1.49
N LYS A 41 10.49 17.03 -2.34
CA LYS A 41 9.44 16.08 -2.73
C LYS A 41 8.97 15.24 -1.55
N MET A 42 9.91 14.69 -0.77
CA MET A 42 9.62 13.96 0.45
C MET A 42 8.91 14.83 1.50
N LEU A 43 9.41 16.06 1.72
CA LEU A 43 8.81 16.99 2.69
C LEU A 43 7.40 17.40 2.31
N ASN A 44 7.16 17.73 1.02
CA ASN A 44 5.83 18.05 0.53
C ASN A 44 4.86 16.87 0.71
N TYR A 45 5.29 15.65 0.39
CA TYR A 45 4.46 14.47 0.62
C TYR A 45 4.11 14.28 2.10
N ALA A 46 5.06 14.47 3.00
CA ALA A 46 4.80 14.38 4.44
C ALA A 46 3.81 15.45 4.93
N MET A 47 3.93 16.69 4.45
CA MET A 47 3.01 17.78 4.78
C MET A 47 1.60 17.55 4.21
N ASP A 48 1.49 17.04 2.97
CA ASP A 48 0.20 16.69 2.35
C ASP A 48 -0.51 15.62 3.18
N THR A 49 0.19 14.53 3.51
CA THR A 49 -0.34 13.42 4.30
C THR A 49 -0.75 13.89 5.71
N ALA A 50 0.06 14.72 6.36
CA ALA A 50 -0.26 15.30 7.67
C ALA A 50 -1.52 16.18 7.62
N ARG A 51 -1.65 17.01 6.58
CA ARG A 51 -2.84 17.85 6.36
C ARG A 51 -4.10 16.98 6.20
N GLU A 52 -4.01 15.90 5.44
CA GLU A 52 -5.11 14.96 5.25
C GLU A 52 -5.50 14.28 6.56
N ARG A 53 -4.53 13.87 7.41
CA ARG A 53 -4.77 13.31 8.75
C ARG A 53 -5.42 14.31 9.72
N CYS A 54 -5.18 15.59 9.51
CA CYS A 54 -5.86 16.67 10.24
C CYS A 54 -7.27 17.00 9.71
N GLY A 55 -7.82 16.21 8.79
CA GLY A 55 -9.15 16.43 8.21
C GLY A 55 -9.15 17.30 6.96
N GLY A 56 -7.98 17.69 6.45
CA GLY A 56 -7.85 18.37 5.18
C GLY A 56 -8.27 17.49 4.01
N LYS A 57 -8.76 18.11 2.93
CA LYS A 57 -9.04 17.38 1.70
C LYS A 57 -7.72 16.97 1.05
N ALA A 58 -7.71 15.78 0.43
CA ALA A 58 -6.62 15.40 -0.46
C ALA A 58 -6.39 16.48 -1.53
N ALA A 59 -5.13 16.68 -1.88
CA ALA A 59 -4.82 17.55 -3.01
C ALA A 59 -5.55 17.01 -4.25
N PRO A 60 -6.16 17.88 -5.08
CA PRO A 60 -6.81 17.42 -6.30
C PRO A 60 -5.81 16.62 -7.14
N VAL A 61 -6.09 15.34 -7.36
CA VAL A 61 -5.26 14.53 -8.26
C VAL A 61 -5.59 14.99 -9.67
N TYR A 62 -4.68 15.76 -10.27
CA TYR A 62 -4.79 16.10 -11.68
C TYR A 62 -4.52 14.83 -12.51
N GLN A 63 -5.58 14.24 -13.01
CA GLN A 63 -5.45 13.13 -13.97
C GLN A 63 -5.09 13.69 -15.35
N ASN A 64 -3.84 13.52 -15.74
CA ASN A 64 -3.41 13.84 -17.10
C ASN A 64 -3.86 12.74 -18.11
N ALA A 65 -3.71 13.03 -19.41
CA ALA A 65 -4.09 12.09 -20.47
C ALA A 65 -3.34 10.74 -20.36
N ALA A 66 -2.07 10.77 -19.95
CA ALA A 66 -1.26 9.56 -19.76
C ALA A 66 -1.78 8.69 -18.61
N MET A 67 -2.25 9.28 -17.52
CA MET A 67 -2.83 8.53 -16.39
C MET A 67 -4.15 7.88 -16.78
N ARG A 68 -5.01 8.60 -17.54
CA ARG A 68 -6.26 8.01 -18.05
C ARG A 68 -5.99 6.85 -19.00
N MET A 69 -5.09 7.06 -19.97
CA MET A 69 -4.64 6.00 -20.89
C MET A 69 -4.09 4.79 -20.12
N GLY A 70 -3.29 5.02 -19.07
CA GLY A 70 -2.77 3.95 -18.22
C GLY A 70 -3.87 3.07 -17.63
N SER A 71 -4.92 3.69 -17.07
CA SER A 71 -6.06 2.96 -16.50
C SER A 71 -6.90 2.23 -17.55
N GLU A 72 -7.04 2.78 -18.76
CA GLU A 72 -7.76 2.14 -19.86
C GLU A 72 -6.97 0.93 -20.41
N GLU A 73 -5.65 1.03 -20.47
CA GLU A 73 -4.75 0.01 -21.01
C GLU A 73 -4.47 -1.15 -20.05
N GLU A 74 -4.65 -0.95 -18.75
CA GLU A 74 -4.37 -1.95 -17.70
C GLU A 74 -5.09 -3.29 -17.96
N GLN A 75 -6.34 -3.25 -18.39
CA GLN A 75 -7.11 -4.46 -18.70
C GLN A 75 -6.51 -5.27 -19.87
N PHE A 76 -5.96 -4.60 -20.89
CA PHE A 76 -5.35 -5.27 -22.04
C PHE A 76 -4.02 -5.89 -21.66
N ALA A 77 -3.22 -5.20 -20.85
CA ALA A 77 -2.00 -5.76 -20.28
C ALA A 77 -2.30 -7.01 -19.43
N ALA A 78 -3.37 -6.98 -18.63
CA ALA A 78 -3.80 -8.13 -17.82
C ALA A 78 -4.23 -9.32 -18.68
N ILE A 79 -4.98 -9.10 -19.78
CA ILE A 79 -5.37 -10.15 -20.72
C ILE A 79 -4.14 -10.78 -21.37
N GLU A 80 -3.20 -9.96 -21.83
CA GLU A 80 -1.95 -10.43 -22.45
C GLU A 80 -1.08 -11.20 -21.45
N TYR A 81 -1.04 -10.75 -20.18
CA TYR A 81 -0.35 -11.46 -19.11
C TYR A 81 -0.94 -12.86 -18.89
N MET A 82 -2.26 -12.98 -18.79
CA MET A 82 -2.94 -14.28 -18.65
C MET A 82 -2.67 -15.20 -19.83
N ALA A 83 -2.74 -14.66 -21.05
CA ALA A 83 -2.46 -15.42 -22.28
C ALA A 83 -1.06 -15.99 -22.31
N ARG A 84 -0.05 -15.22 -21.88
CA ARG A 84 1.37 -15.66 -21.90
C ARG A 84 1.74 -16.57 -20.75
N THR A 85 1.17 -16.36 -19.58
CA THR A 85 1.60 -17.07 -18.36
C THR A 85 0.71 -18.25 -18.01
N GLY A 86 -0.51 -18.29 -18.54
CA GLY A 86 -1.55 -19.28 -18.16
C GLY A 86 -2.07 -19.09 -16.73
N ARG A 87 -1.72 -17.97 -16.05
CA ARG A 87 -2.14 -17.70 -14.66
C ARG A 87 -3.45 -16.95 -14.63
N ALA A 88 -4.29 -17.27 -13.63
CA ALA A 88 -5.53 -16.55 -13.41
C ALA A 88 -5.26 -15.23 -12.67
N LEU A 89 -5.92 -14.17 -13.13
CA LEU A 89 -5.94 -12.87 -12.46
C LEU A 89 -7.30 -12.62 -11.82
N SER A 90 -7.31 -12.00 -10.66
CA SER A 90 -8.53 -11.53 -10.00
C SER A 90 -8.42 -10.07 -9.61
N GLU A 91 -9.56 -9.42 -9.46
CA GLU A 91 -9.63 -8.03 -9.04
C GLU A 91 -8.99 -7.84 -7.67
N ALA A 92 -8.42 -6.66 -7.49
CA ALA A 92 -7.86 -6.21 -6.24
C ALA A 92 -8.47 -4.86 -5.87
N PHE A 93 -8.57 -4.62 -4.57
CA PHE A 93 -9.07 -3.37 -4.04
C PHE A 93 -7.95 -2.62 -3.31
N PHE A 94 -8.26 -1.45 -2.81
CA PHE A 94 -7.36 -0.73 -1.94
C PHE A 94 -7.29 -1.44 -0.58
N ILE A 95 -6.07 -1.69 -0.10
CA ILE A 95 -5.81 -2.41 1.15
C ILE A 95 -4.99 -1.50 2.06
N THR A 96 -5.39 -1.41 3.35
CA THR A 96 -4.62 -0.67 4.36
C THR A 96 -4.16 -1.57 5.50
N THR A 97 -3.16 -1.12 6.24
CA THR A 97 -2.87 -1.63 7.59
C THR A 97 -4.05 -1.34 8.53
N ASP A 98 -4.16 -2.09 9.64
CA ASP A 98 -5.27 -1.93 10.59
C ASP A 98 -5.28 -0.53 11.24
N ASP A 99 -4.11 0.07 11.43
CA ASP A 99 -3.94 1.45 11.89
C ASP A 99 -4.09 2.52 10.78
N ARG A 100 -4.36 2.09 9.55
CA ARG A 100 -4.53 2.94 8.36
C ARG A 100 -3.36 3.87 8.04
N LYS A 101 -2.15 3.52 8.47
CA LYS A 101 -0.95 4.32 8.16
C LYS A 101 -0.43 4.07 6.77
N PHE A 102 -0.45 2.81 6.35
CA PHE A 102 0.08 2.36 5.07
C PHE A 102 -1.00 1.70 4.23
N GLY A 103 -0.91 1.84 2.91
CA GLY A 103 -1.88 1.22 2.01
C GLY A 103 -1.38 1.10 0.59
N LEU A 104 -2.03 0.21 -0.16
CA LEU A 104 -1.74 -0.01 -1.56
C LEU A 104 -2.98 -0.42 -2.34
N SER A 105 -3.01 -0.06 -3.63
CA SER A 105 -3.88 -0.69 -4.62
C SER A 105 -3.01 -1.57 -5.49
N LEU A 106 -3.36 -2.85 -5.62
CA LEU A 106 -2.78 -3.71 -6.64
C LEU A 106 -3.58 -3.55 -7.91
N ASP A 107 -2.95 -3.75 -9.06
CA ASP A 107 -3.70 -3.78 -10.31
C ASP A 107 -4.49 -5.10 -10.41
N ARG A 108 -3.85 -6.26 -10.12
CA ARG A 108 -4.53 -7.57 -10.02
C ARG A 108 -3.79 -8.50 -9.06
N TRP A 109 -4.54 -9.42 -8.47
CA TRP A 109 -3.99 -10.60 -7.82
C TRP A 109 -3.65 -11.68 -8.85
N VAL A 110 -2.58 -12.43 -8.60
CA VAL A 110 -2.20 -13.64 -9.34
C VAL A 110 -2.42 -14.82 -8.41
N ASP A 111 -3.41 -15.67 -8.72
CA ASP A 111 -3.75 -16.88 -7.95
C ASP A 111 -3.90 -16.62 -6.42
N ARG A 112 -4.10 -15.37 -6.01
CA ARG A 112 -4.09 -14.86 -4.61
C ARG A 112 -2.79 -15.07 -3.83
N GLU A 113 -1.70 -15.42 -4.51
CA GLU A 113 -0.38 -15.65 -3.89
C GLU A 113 0.64 -14.55 -4.23
N ALA A 114 0.39 -13.85 -5.31
CA ALA A 114 1.23 -12.79 -5.85
C ALA A 114 0.39 -11.71 -6.51
N ALA A 115 1.03 -10.71 -7.08
CA ALA A 115 0.37 -9.59 -7.75
C ALA A 115 1.07 -9.21 -9.04
N ILE A 116 0.35 -8.52 -9.91
CA ILE A 116 0.94 -7.74 -10.99
C ILE A 116 0.83 -6.25 -10.70
N GLU A 117 1.81 -5.51 -11.19
CA GLU A 117 1.82 -4.04 -11.27
C GLU A 117 2.03 -3.66 -12.73
N VAL A 118 1.09 -2.95 -13.33
CA VAL A 118 1.11 -2.58 -14.75
C VAL A 118 1.60 -1.14 -14.90
N LYS A 119 2.52 -0.95 -15.84
CA LYS A 119 3.01 0.39 -16.21
C LYS A 119 2.93 0.57 -17.71
N THR A 120 2.03 1.42 -18.17
CA THR A 120 1.89 1.76 -19.59
C THR A 120 3.00 2.71 -20.02
N MET A 121 3.75 2.32 -21.02
CA MET A 121 4.93 3.02 -21.54
C MET A 121 4.53 4.04 -22.60
N VAL A 122 4.03 5.21 -22.19
CA VAL A 122 3.59 6.26 -23.13
C VAL A 122 4.72 7.18 -23.62
N SER A 123 5.87 7.16 -22.97
CA SER A 123 7.04 7.97 -23.33
C SER A 123 8.17 7.10 -23.83
N SER A 124 8.74 7.42 -25.01
CA SER A 124 9.91 6.71 -25.54
C SER A 124 11.08 6.70 -24.54
N ALA A 125 11.34 7.81 -23.87
CA ALA A 125 12.42 7.89 -22.87
C ALA A 125 12.21 6.91 -21.72
N THR A 126 10.99 6.83 -21.18
CA THR A 126 10.64 5.88 -20.11
C THR A 126 10.70 4.44 -20.59
N LEU A 127 10.21 4.20 -21.82
CA LEU A 127 10.24 2.88 -22.46
C LEU A 127 11.67 2.36 -22.61
N PHE A 128 12.56 3.17 -23.20
CA PHE A 128 13.96 2.77 -23.41
C PHE A 128 14.66 2.52 -22.08
N LYS A 129 14.49 3.42 -21.10
CA LYS A 129 15.07 3.28 -19.77
C LYS A 129 14.63 1.96 -19.11
N ALA A 130 13.34 1.66 -19.09
CA ALA A 130 12.82 0.47 -18.42
C ALA A 130 13.00 -0.82 -19.22
N MET A 131 12.69 -0.79 -20.54
CA MET A 131 12.68 -2.01 -21.35
C MET A 131 14.06 -2.36 -21.92
N VAL A 132 14.88 -1.36 -22.30
CA VAL A 132 16.17 -1.59 -22.95
C VAL A 132 17.30 -1.58 -21.94
N GLU A 133 17.37 -0.56 -21.08
CA GLU A 133 18.43 -0.40 -20.08
C GLU A 133 18.16 -1.24 -18.82
N GLY A 134 16.92 -1.72 -18.63
CA GLY A 134 16.51 -2.50 -17.45
C GLY A 134 16.38 -1.66 -16.17
N ASP A 135 16.43 -0.34 -16.28
CA ASP A 135 16.25 0.53 -15.12
C ASP A 135 14.77 0.68 -14.76
N ILE A 136 14.35 -0.09 -13.76
CA ILE A 136 13.02 -0.07 -13.16
C ILE A 136 12.97 0.67 -11.82
N SER A 137 13.99 1.44 -11.48
CA SER A 137 14.09 2.16 -10.21
C SER A 137 12.89 3.07 -9.91
N GLU A 138 12.18 3.51 -10.97
CA GLU A 138 10.95 4.31 -10.85
C GLU A 138 9.80 3.54 -10.22
N TYR A 139 9.72 2.23 -10.46
CA TYR A 139 8.59 1.37 -10.09
C TYR A 139 8.91 0.38 -8.98
N ARG A 140 10.21 0.15 -8.72
CA ARG A 140 10.69 -0.90 -7.83
C ARG A 140 10.16 -0.75 -6.41
N ASP A 141 10.21 0.45 -5.84
CA ASP A 141 9.75 0.70 -4.47
C ASP A 141 8.26 0.40 -4.29
N GLN A 142 7.43 0.64 -5.30
CA GLN A 142 6.01 0.29 -5.27
C GLN A 142 5.81 -1.23 -5.21
N CYS A 143 6.57 -1.99 -5.99
CA CYS A 143 6.52 -3.45 -5.98
C CYS A 143 7.04 -4.03 -4.65
N VAL A 144 8.16 -3.51 -4.13
CA VAL A 144 8.73 -3.95 -2.84
C VAL A 144 7.77 -3.62 -1.69
N PHE A 145 7.05 -2.50 -1.77
CA PHE A 145 6.03 -2.15 -0.79
C PHE A 145 4.89 -3.19 -0.75
N ALA A 146 4.47 -3.71 -1.92
CA ALA A 146 3.48 -4.78 -1.97
C ALA A 146 4.03 -6.08 -1.37
N LEU A 147 5.28 -6.44 -1.67
CA LEU A 147 5.96 -7.60 -1.07
C LEU A 147 6.03 -7.48 0.46
N TRP A 148 6.34 -6.29 0.98
CA TRP A 148 6.38 -6.01 2.41
C TRP A 148 5.01 -6.13 3.05
N MET A 149 4.07 -5.31 2.60
CA MET A 149 2.78 -5.13 3.27
C MET A 149 1.92 -6.40 3.20
N LEU A 150 1.88 -7.07 2.05
CA LEU A 150 1.04 -8.25 1.81
C LEU A 150 1.77 -9.58 2.01
N ARG A 151 3.05 -9.54 2.35
CA ARG A 151 3.91 -10.74 2.53
C ARG A 151 3.95 -11.66 1.30
N LEU A 152 3.83 -11.06 0.10
CA LEU A 152 3.90 -11.80 -1.15
C LEU A 152 5.30 -12.34 -1.40
N GLN A 153 5.39 -13.43 -2.17
CA GLN A 153 6.67 -14.02 -2.57
C GLN A 153 7.27 -13.32 -3.79
N TRP A 154 6.41 -12.77 -4.64
CA TRP A 154 6.83 -12.02 -5.83
C TRP A 154 5.73 -11.08 -6.32
N VAL A 155 6.15 -10.08 -7.07
CA VAL A 155 5.30 -9.18 -7.87
C VAL A 155 5.84 -9.17 -9.29
N ASP A 156 5.00 -9.34 -10.29
CA ASP A 156 5.37 -9.18 -11.69
C ASP A 156 5.08 -7.73 -12.13
N LEU A 157 6.15 -6.98 -12.38
CA LEU A 157 6.07 -5.66 -13.01
C LEU A 157 5.84 -5.86 -14.52
N CYS A 158 4.68 -5.45 -14.98
CA CYS A 158 4.22 -5.55 -16.35
C CYS A 158 4.44 -4.21 -17.06
N LEU A 159 5.49 -4.12 -17.90
CA LEU A 159 5.72 -2.96 -18.75
C LEU A 159 4.93 -3.14 -20.04
N TRP A 160 3.93 -2.29 -20.25
CA TRP A 160 2.97 -2.35 -21.35
C TRP A 160 3.19 -1.24 -22.37
N ALA A 161 3.44 -1.62 -23.62
CA ALA A 161 3.63 -0.71 -24.76
C ALA A 161 2.71 -1.14 -25.91
N PRO A 162 1.43 -0.70 -25.93
CA PRO A 162 0.38 -1.21 -26.80
C PRO A 162 0.65 -1.01 -28.30
N ASP A 163 1.50 -0.06 -28.65
CA ASP A 163 1.88 0.26 -30.03
C ASP A 163 3.02 -0.62 -30.60
N LEU A 164 3.59 -1.51 -29.77
CA LEU A 164 4.66 -2.40 -30.19
C LEU A 164 4.13 -3.80 -30.56
N PRO A 165 4.78 -4.50 -31.54
CA PRO A 165 4.38 -5.85 -31.93
C PRO A 165 4.43 -6.88 -30.80
N ASN A 166 5.28 -6.66 -29.80
CA ASN A 166 5.38 -7.45 -28.57
C ASN A 166 5.15 -6.50 -27.39
N PRO A 167 3.87 -6.23 -27.03
CA PRO A 167 3.54 -5.09 -26.20
C PRO A 167 3.84 -5.28 -24.71
N LEU A 168 4.05 -6.53 -24.24
CA LEU A 168 4.22 -6.82 -22.82
C LEU A 168 5.62 -7.34 -22.51
N LYS A 169 6.32 -6.68 -21.57
CA LYS A 169 7.51 -7.21 -20.91
C LYS A 169 7.21 -7.41 -19.44
N VAL A 170 7.38 -8.63 -18.94
CA VAL A 170 7.19 -8.98 -17.53
C VAL A 170 8.55 -9.07 -16.85
N ILE A 171 8.70 -8.38 -15.73
CA ILE A 171 9.89 -8.40 -14.88
C ILE A 171 9.46 -8.88 -13.48
N ARG A 172 9.89 -10.07 -13.10
CA ARG A 172 9.59 -10.61 -11.78
C ARG A 172 10.48 -9.98 -10.71
N ILE A 173 9.86 -9.43 -9.70
CA ILE A 173 10.51 -8.92 -8.49
C ILE A 173 10.18 -9.91 -7.37
N THR A 174 11.16 -10.70 -6.99
CA THR A 174 11.05 -11.69 -5.92
C THR A 174 11.29 -11.03 -4.57
N ARG A 175 10.72 -11.64 -3.54
CA ARG A 175 10.89 -11.22 -2.15
C ARG A 175 12.36 -11.28 -1.73
N ASP A 176 12.87 -10.18 -1.22
CA ASP A 176 14.20 -10.04 -0.63
C ASP A 176 14.02 -9.35 0.73
N GLU A 177 14.28 -10.10 1.81
CA GLU A 177 14.06 -9.60 3.18
C GLU A 177 14.96 -8.41 3.52
N ALA A 178 16.18 -8.34 2.97
CA ALA A 178 17.07 -7.23 3.23
C ALA A 178 16.59 -5.95 2.52
N GLU A 179 16.03 -6.05 1.32
CA GLU A 179 15.43 -4.93 0.61
C GLU A 179 14.12 -4.48 1.28
N ILE A 180 13.30 -5.42 1.70
CA ILE A 180 12.05 -5.17 2.42
C ILE A 180 12.34 -4.46 3.73
N GLN A 181 13.31 -4.92 4.52
CA GLN A 181 13.66 -4.28 5.78
C GLN A 181 14.10 -2.82 5.59
N ARG A 182 14.91 -2.54 4.57
CA ARG A 182 15.30 -1.16 4.24
C ARG A 182 14.10 -0.29 3.86
N LEU A 183 13.16 -0.84 3.07
CA LEU A 183 11.94 -0.12 2.73
C LEU A 183 11.08 0.14 3.97
N GLU A 184 10.87 -0.87 4.81
CA GLU A 184 10.09 -0.76 6.04
C GLU A 184 10.69 0.30 6.98
N ASP A 185 12.00 0.29 7.21
CA ASP A 185 12.69 1.28 8.03
C ASP A 185 12.47 2.70 7.49
N ASP A 186 12.58 2.88 6.17
CA ASP A 186 12.33 4.16 5.52
C ASP A 186 10.85 4.60 5.62
N MET A 187 9.89 3.68 5.47
CA MET A 187 8.46 3.98 5.59
C MET A 187 8.09 4.35 7.03
N VAL A 188 8.62 3.64 8.02
CA VAL A 188 8.43 3.96 9.45
C VAL A 188 9.06 5.32 9.79
N ALA A 189 10.24 5.62 9.26
CA ALA A 189 10.88 6.92 9.44
C ALA A 189 10.06 8.05 8.78
N PHE A 190 9.48 7.78 7.61
CA PHE A 190 8.61 8.73 6.92
C PHE A 190 7.30 8.96 7.70
N ASP A 191 6.66 7.91 8.23
CA ASP A 191 5.46 8.08 9.07
C ASP A 191 5.74 8.93 10.31
N ARG A 192 6.91 8.77 10.95
CA ARG A 192 7.33 9.64 12.07
C ARG A 192 7.43 11.11 11.64
N LEU A 193 7.94 11.38 10.43
CA LEU A 193 7.99 12.73 9.88
C LEU A 193 6.58 13.29 9.64
N VAL A 194 5.66 12.48 9.09
CA VAL A 194 4.24 12.83 8.93
C VAL A 194 3.62 13.19 10.28
N CYS A 195 3.82 12.36 11.31
CA CYS A 195 3.31 12.61 12.66
C CYS A 195 3.85 13.92 13.28
N GLN A 196 5.11 14.29 13.00
CA GLN A 196 5.67 15.57 13.44
C GLN A 196 4.96 16.77 12.79
N TYR A 197 4.71 16.70 11.48
CA TYR A 197 3.95 17.74 10.78
C TYR A 197 2.49 17.79 11.22
N GLU A 198 1.86 16.64 11.45
CA GLU A 198 0.50 16.53 11.98
C GLU A 198 0.40 17.20 13.35
N ALA A 199 1.29 16.88 14.29
CA ALA A 199 1.32 17.48 15.62
C ALA A 199 1.52 19.00 15.56
N SER A 200 2.43 19.45 14.68
CA SER A 200 2.69 20.89 14.49
C SER A 200 1.46 21.62 13.94
N LEU A 201 0.76 21.00 12.99
CA LEU A 201 -0.44 21.57 12.39
C LEU A 201 -1.60 21.61 13.39
N ARG A 202 -1.84 20.52 14.14
CA ARG A 202 -2.86 20.46 15.19
C ARG A 202 -2.63 21.51 16.27
N LYS A 203 -1.37 21.71 16.68
CA LYS A 203 -0.99 22.75 17.63
C LYS A 203 -1.31 24.14 17.09
N ALA A 204 -0.92 24.44 15.85
CA ALA A 204 -1.20 25.72 15.21
C ALA A 204 -2.71 26.01 15.06
N MET A 205 -3.53 24.96 14.90
CA MET A 205 -4.99 25.05 14.77
C MET A 205 -5.73 25.04 16.14
N GLY A 206 -5.03 24.81 17.25
CA GLY A 206 -5.65 24.64 18.56
C GLY A 206 -6.52 23.36 18.67
N THR A 207 -6.23 22.36 17.85
CA THR A 207 -6.95 21.07 17.79
C THR A 207 -6.08 19.92 18.29
N GLU A 208 -5.17 20.18 19.24
CA GLU A 208 -4.40 19.10 19.89
C GLU A 208 -5.38 18.08 20.48
N PRO A 209 -5.12 16.77 20.35
CA PRO A 209 -5.90 15.78 21.06
C PRO A 209 -5.82 16.15 22.54
N THR A 210 -6.97 16.40 23.16
CA THR A 210 -7.04 16.43 24.61
C THR A 210 -6.39 15.11 25.06
N ALA A 211 -5.38 15.16 25.93
CA ALA A 211 -4.71 13.96 26.41
C ALA A 211 -5.80 12.94 26.72
N ALA A 212 -5.80 11.80 26.05
CA ALA A 212 -6.75 10.75 26.36
C ALA A 212 -6.65 10.51 27.87
N PRO A 213 -7.77 10.45 28.59
CA PRO A 213 -7.71 10.12 30.00
C PRO A 213 -6.88 8.84 30.11
N PRO A 214 -6.01 8.71 31.13
CA PRO A 214 -5.16 7.55 31.26
C PRO A 214 -6.04 6.32 31.09
N TRP A 215 -5.72 5.50 30.07
CA TRP A 215 -6.48 4.29 29.74
C TRP A 215 -6.54 3.42 31.00
N GLU A 216 -7.68 3.38 31.66
CA GLU A 216 -7.96 2.37 32.65
C GLU A 216 -8.06 1.05 31.94
N ALA A 217 -7.04 0.19 32.12
CA ALA A 217 -7.10 -1.18 31.66
C ALA A 217 -8.42 -1.79 32.08
N PRO A 218 -9.22 -2.42 31.21
CA PRO A 218 -10.43 -3.09 31.61
C PRO A 218 -10.05 -4.05 32.74
N THR A 219 -10.65 -3.84 33.90
CA THR A 219 -10.49 -4.74 35.07
C THR A 219 -10.77 -6.15 34.54
N PRO A 220 -9.84 -7.12 34.68
CA PRO A 220 -10.08 -8.46 34.19
C PRO A 220 -11.37 -8.96 34.83
N ALA A 221 -12.36 -9.35 34.03
CA ALA A 221 -13.61 -9.92 34.49
C ALA A 221 -13.25 -11.08 35.42
N ALA A 222 -13.77 -11.02 36.66
CA ALA A 222 -13.57 -12.06 37.66
C ALA A 222 -13.90 -13.42 37.00
N SER A 223 -12.95 -14.34 37.03
CA SER A 223 -13.16 -15.72 36.55
C SER A 223 -14.39 -16.28 37.27
N PRO A 224 -15.35 -16.87 36.55
CA PRO A 224 -16.46 -17.54 37.22
C PRO A 224 -15.92 -18.65 38.14
N ALA A 225 -16.41 -18.69 39.37
CA ALA A 225 -16.06 -19.72 40.33
C ALA A 225 -16.32 -21.11 39.73
N PRO A 226 -15.50 -22.14 40.02
CA PRO A 226 -15.70 -23.47 39.50
C PRO A 226 -17.06 -24.01 39.92
N THR A 227 -17.90 -24.33 38.94
CA THR A 227 -19.17 -25.01 39.16
C THR A 227 -18.88 -26.42 39.64
N VAL A 228 -19.23 -26.71 40.91
CA VAL A 228 -19.17 -28.05 41.49
C VAL A 228 -20.20 -28.93 40.75
N ALA A 229 -19.73 -29.94 40.04
CA ALA A 229 -20.61 -30.91 39.41
C ALA A 229 -21.39 -31.72 40.47
N PRO A 230 -22.71 -31.94 40.32
CA PRO A 230 -23.47 -32.79 41.22
C PRO A 230 -23.05 -34.24 41.11
N GLY A 231 -22.97 -34.91 42.25
CA GLY A 231 -22.38 -36.19 42.55
C GLY A 231 -22.75 -37.33 41.61
N ALA A 232 -21.76 -38.21 41.38
CA ALA A 232 -21.90 -39.48 40.73
C ALA A 232 -22.76 -40.43 41.62
N ILE A 233 -23.78 -41.02 40.99
CA ILE A 233 -24.60 -42.09 41.57
C ILE A 233 -23.75 -43.36 41.52
N PRO A 234 -23.62 -44.13 42.64
CA PRO A 234 -22.89 -45.40 42.60
C PRO A 234 -23.69 -46.50 41.86
N ALA A 235 -22.99 -47.24 41.00
CA ALA A 235 -23.53 -48.41 40.28
C ALA A 235 -23.86 -49.55 41.29
N PRO A 236 -24.95 -50.31 41.04
CA PRO A 236 -25.25 -51.47 41.85
C PRO A 236 -24.31 -52.64 41.57
N ALA A 237 -23.91 -53.33 42.63
CA ALA A 237 -23.17 -54.57 42.57
C ALA A 237 -24.06 -55.68 42.08
N PHE A 238 -23.55 -56.50 41.08
CA PHE A 238 -23.81 -57.94 40.88
C PHE A 238 -22.52 -58.57 40.37
#